data_b6418fab20cd2cf070e50507ab908008
#
_entry.id   b6418fab20cd2cf070e50507ab908008
#
_cell.length_a   1.000
_cell.length_b   1.000
_cell.length_c   1.000
_cell.angle_alpha   90.00
_cell.angle_beta   90.00
_cell.angle_gamma   90.00
#
_symmetry.space_group_name_H-M   'P 1'
#
loop_
_entity.id
_entity.type
_entity.pdbx_description
1 polymer ?
#
loop_
_entity_poly.entity_id
_entity_poly.type
_entity_poly.pdbx_seq_one_letter_code
_entity_poly.pdbx_strand_id
1 'polypeptide(L)'
;MVDTVDHVLVPTDGSPVSRDALDFAMAVHPTARLTLFYVIDYVEEINVAEALVGFEELHKRATNRAEDLLEEEATRASGHDGDVTTEFVFGKPSREISDGAGEQDVDLIVMGSHGRTGLSRVLLGNVAQRVLQRAPVPVTVIR
;
A
#
# COMPACT_ATOMS: atom_id res chain seq x y z
N MET A 1 14.68 -20.66 6.29
CA MET A 1 14.52 -20.06 4.97
C MET A 1 13.09 -20.26 4.48
N VAL A 2 12.51 -19.23 3.92
CA VAL A 2 11.13 -19.31 3.41
C VAL A 2 11.20 -19.86 1.98
N ASP A 3 10.66 -21.04 1.78
CA ASP A 3 10.64 -21.67 0.44
C ASP A 3 9.42 -21.23 -0.36
N THR A 4 8.39 -20.68 0.31
CA THR A 4 7.17 -20.21 -0.31
C THR A 4 6.79 -18.84 0.25
N VAL A 5 6.09 -18.07 -0.55
CA VAL A 5 5.53 -16.79 -0.11
C VAL A 5 4.08 -17.04 0.31
N ASP A 6 3.83 -16.96 1.61
CA ASP A 6 2.50 -17.22 2.17
C ASP A 6 1.71 -15.94 2.45
N HIS A 7 2.40 -14.83 2.71
CA HIS A 7 1.77 -13.56 3.03
C HIS A 7 2.48 -12.40 2.32
N VAL A 8 1.74 -11.68 1.49
CA VAL A 8 2.25 -10.54 0.73
C VAL A 8 1.57 -9.26 1.22
N LEU A 9 2.38 -8.25 1.54
CA LEU A 9 1.88 -6.91 1.80
C LEU A 9 1.88 -6.13 0.49
N VAL A 10 0.74 -5.57 0.13
CA VAL A 10 0.57 -4.78 -1.09
C VAL A 10 0.17 -3.37 -0.70
N PRO A 11 1.13 -2.45 -0.59
CA PRO A 11 0.82 -1.05 -0.39
C PRO A 11 0.01 -0.52 -1.58
N THR A 12 -1.05 0.21 -1.30
CA THR A 12 -1.90 0.77 -2.33
C THR A 12 -2.24 2.22 -2.03
N ASP A 13 -2.33 3.04 -3.06
CA ASP A 13 -2.77 4.42 -2.97
C ASP A 13 -3.79 4.76 -4.06
N GLY A 14 -4.29 3.74 -4.76
CA GLY A 14 -5.23 3.91 -5.84
C GLY A 14 -4.61 4.35 -7.16
N SER A 15 -3.29 4.50 -7.22
CA SER A 15 -2.60 4.88 -8.45
C SER A 15 -2.57 3.70 -9.44
N PRO A 16 -2.39 3.98 -10.75
CA PRO A 16 -2.28 2.90 -11.73
C PRO A 16 -1.16 1.90 -11.43
N VAL A 17 0.00 2.38 -10.98
CA VAL A 17 1.13 1.50 -10.69
C VAL A 17 0.88 0.65 -9.45
N SER A 18 0.15 1.16 -8.44
CA SER A 18 -0.21 0.33 -7.29
C SER A 18 -1.21 -0.76 -7.67
N ARG A 19 -2.09 -0.50 -8.64
CA ARG A 19 -2.99 -1.52 -9.18
C ARG A 19 -2.23 -2.57 -9.97
N ASP A 20 -1.22 -2.15 -10.73
CA ASP A 20 -0.33 -3.10 -11.42
C ASP A 20 0.40 -3.99 -10.42
N ALA A 21 0.81 -3.43 -9.29
CA ALA A 21 1.45 -4.20 -8.22
C ALA A 21 0.50 -5.25 -7.63
N LEU A 22 -0.76 -4.89 -7.40
CA LEU A 22 -1.77 -5.83 -6.95
C LEU A 22 -2.00 -6.94 -7.97
N ASP A 23 -2.15 -6.59 -9.25
CA ASP A 23 -2.33 -7.57 -10.33
C ASP A 23 -1.15 -8.54 -10.40
N PHE A 24 0.07 -8.02 -10.26
CA PHE A 24 1.28 -8.83 -10.23
C PHE A 24 1.28 -9.81 -9.05
N ALA A 25 0.95 -9.31 -7.86
CA ALA A 25 0.91 -10.15 -6.65
C ALA A 25 -0.08 -11.31 -6.81
N MET A 26 -1.25 -11.03 -7.38
CA MET A 26 -2.27 -12.06 -7.62
C MET A 26 -1.80 -13.09 -8.65
N ALA A 27 -1.13 -12.63 -9.71
CA ALA A 27 -0.69 -13.51 -10.78
C ALA A 27 0.48 -14.40 -10.39
N VAL A 28 1.44 -13.84 -9.64
CA VAL A 28 2.69 -14.53 -9.31
C VAL A 28 2.59 -15.32 -7.99
N HIS A 29 1.73 -14.86 -7.07
CA HIS A 29 1.51 -15.49 -5.78
C HIS A 29 0.02 -15.82 -5.59
N PRO A 30 -0.53 -16.72 -6.41
CA PRO A 30 -1.98 -16.89 -6.55
C PRO A 30 -2.69 -17.47 -5.32
N THR A 31 -1.95 -18.08 -4.41
CA THR A 31 -2.53 -18.65 -3.19
C THR A 31 -2.09 -17.95 -1.91
N ALA A 32 -1.23 -16.93 -2.03
CA ALA A 32 -0.77 -16.19 -0.86
C ALA A 32 -1.89 -15.32 -0.28
N ARG A 33 -1.86 -15.13 1.03
CA ARG A 33 -2.69 -14.13 1.66
C ARG A 33 -2.16 -12.74 1.25
N LEU A 34 -3.06 -11.87 0.85
CA LEU A 34 -2.73 -10.49 0.49
C LEU A 34 -3.28 -9.53 1.54
N THR A 35 -2.44 -8.65 2.04
CA THR A 35 -2.89 -7.52 2.85
C THR A 35 -2.75 -6.26 2.01
N LEU A 36 -3.89 -5.67 1.66
CA LEU A 36 -3.93 -4.40 0.95
C LEU A 36 -3.78 -3.29 1.98
N PHE A 37 -2.71 -2.54 1.87
CA PHE A 37 -2.26 -1.65 2.94
C PHE A 37 -2.20 -0.20 2.44
N TYR A 38 -2.99 0.67 3.05
CA TYR A 38 -3.02 2.09 2.71
C TYR A 38 -2.51 2.92 3.88
N VAL A 39 -1.57 3.82 3.62
CA VAL A 39 -1.05 4.73 4.63
C VAL A 39 -1.58 6.13 4.34
N ILE A 40 -2.28 6.68 5.31
CA ILE A 40 -2.79 8.05 5.24
C ILE A 40 -1.71 8.98 5.76
N ASP A 41 -1.17 9.82 4.88
CA ASP A 41 -0.19 10.84 5.24
C ASP A 41 -0.92 12.18 5.34
N TYR A 42 -1.15 12.65 6.57
CA TYR A 42 -1.86 13.91 6.80
C TYR A 42 -1.19 15.10 6.14
N VAL A 43 0.13 15.08 6.02
CA VAL A 43 0.87 16.19 5.41
C VAL A 43 0.47 16.35 3.94
N GLU A 44 0.24 15.24 3.25
CA GLU A 44 -0.18 15.25 1.84
C GLU A 44 -1.70 15.40 1.68
N GLU A 45 -2.47 14.87 2.65
CA GLU A 45 -3.94 14.87 2.57
C GLU A 45 -4.55 16.22 2.91
N ILE A 46 -3.89 17.02 3.75
CA ILE A 46 -4.41 18.31 4.19
C ILE A 46 -4.05 19.40 3.19
N ASN A 47 -5.06 20.11 2.68
CA ASN A 47 -4.85 21.34 1.93
C ASN A 47 -5.47 22.51 2.71
N VAL A 48 -5.25 23.76 2.21
CA VAL A 48 -5.70 24.97 2.90
C VAL A 48 -7.22 24.99 3.13
N ALA A 49 -7.99 24.54 2.13
CA ALA A 49 -9.45 24.50 2.25
C ALA A 49 -9.91 23.51 3.29
N GLU A 50 -9.29 22.34 3.35
CA GLU A 50 -9.61 21.29 4.33
C GLU A 50 -9.24 21.72 5.74
N ALA A 51 -8.14 22.45 5.93
CA ALA A 51 -7.70 22.93 7.22
C ALA A 51 -8.74 23.82 7.92
N LEU A 52 -9.67 24.41 7.17
CA LEU A 52 -10.72 25.28 7.74
C LEU A 52 -11.88 24.52 8.39
N VAL A 53 -12.00 23.21 8.15
CA VAL A 53 -13.15 22.43 8.66
C VAL A 53 -12.88 21.77 10.03
N GLY A 54 -11.65 21.81 10.53
CA GLY A 54 -11.28 21.25 11.83
C GLY A 54 -10.77 19.82 11.75
N PHE A 55 -10.05 19.43 12.80
CA PHE A 55 -9.32 18.16 12.85
C PHE A 55 -10.24 16.93 12.79
N GLU A 56 -11.34 16.95 13.55
CA GLU A 56 -12.25 15.79 13.58
C GLU A 56 -12.86 15.52 12.22
N GLU A 57 -13.25 16.57 11.51
CA GLU A 57 -13.82 16.43 10.17
C GLU A 57 -12.77 15.96 9.15
N LEU A 58 -11.55 16.45 9.25
CA LEU A 58 -10.44 16.00 8.41
C LEU A 58 -10.14 14.53 8.63
N HIS A 59 -10.11 14.11 9.89
CA HIS A 59 -9.88 12.71 10.26
C HIS A 59 -10.97 11.81 9.68
N LYS A 60 -12.23 12.22 9.82
CA LYS A 60 -13.37 11.47 9.31
C LYS A 60 -13.31 11.34 7.78
N ARG A 61 -13.01 12.43 7.07
CA ARG A 61 -12.90 12.41 5.61
C ARG A 61 -11.76 11.51 5.14
N ALA A 62 -10.62 11.59 5.81
CA ALA A 62 -9.46 10.76 5.46
C ALA A 62 -9.76 9.28 5.70
N THR A 63 -10.41 8.95 6.81
CA THR A 63 -10.82 7.57 7.11
C THR A 63 -11.82 7.05 6.08
N ASN A 64 -12.82 7.86 5.73
CA ASN A 64 -13.82 7.46 4.73
C ASN A 64 -13.17 7.22 3.36
N ARG A 65 -12.23 8.07 2.95
CA ARG A 65 -11.50 7.89 1.68
C ARG A 65 -10.67 6.61 1.69
N ALA A 66 -10.03 6.33 2.81
CA ALA A 66 -9.24 5.12 2.96
C ALA A 66 -10.11 3.86 2.86
N GLU A 67 -11.25 3.85 3.53
CA GLU A 67 -12.18 2.73 3.47
C GLU A 67 -12.71 2.52 2.07
N ASP A 68 -13.10 3.59 1.37
CA ASP A 68 -13.61 3.52 0.00
C ASP A 68 -12.53 2.99 -0.97
N LEU A 69 -11.31 3.49 -0.84
CA LEU A 69 -10.18 3.06 -1.67
C LEU A 69 -9.89 1.57 -1.46
N LEU A 70 -9.84 1.14 -0.21
CA LEU A 70 -9.56 -0.26 0.11
C LEU A 70 -10.69 -1.18 -0.33
N GLU A 71 -11.93 -0.74 -0.25
CA GLU A 71 -13.07 -1.49 -0.75
C GLU A 71 -12.97 -1.69 -2.27
N GLU A 72 -12.61 -0.66 -3.02
CA GLU A 72 -12.38 -0.77 -4.46
C GLU A 72 -11.26 -1.76 -4.78
N GLU A 73 -10.15 -1.65 -4.06
CA GLU A 73 -9.01 -2.55 -4.29
C GLU A 73 -9.32 -3.99 -3.90
N ALA A 74 -10.08 -4.19 -2.82
CA ALA A 74 -10.54 -5.54 -2.43
C ALA A 74 -11.47 -6.13 -3.48
N THR A 75 -12.34 -5.32 -4.08
CA THR A 75 -13.20 -5.74 -5.18
C THR A 75 -12.38 -6.17 -6.39
N ARG A 76 -11.33 -5.42 -6.70
CA ARG A 76 -10.38 -5.76 -7.77
C ARG A 76 -9.71 -7.11 -7.50
N ALA A 77 -9.45 -7.42 -6.24
CA ALA A 77 -8.81 -8.66 -5.83
C ALA A 77 -9.78 -9.82 -5.60
N SER A 78 -11.07 -9.64 -5.90
CA SER A 78 -12.11 -10.63 -5.57
C SER A 78 -11.91 -12.00 -6.23
N GLY A 79 -11.16 -12.06 -7.34
CA GLY A 79 -10.86 -13.33 -8.00
C GLY A 79 -9.62 -14.05 -7.47
N HIS A 80 -8.96 -13.48 -6.47
CA HIS A 80 -7.77 -14.11 -5.89
C HIS A 80 -8.15 -15.34 -5.07
N ASP A 81 -7.37 -16.41 -5.22
CA ASP A 81 -7.66 -17.67 -4.52
C ASP A 81 -7.27 -17.64 -3.03
N GLY A 82 -6.25 -16.85 -2.67
CA GLY A 82 -5.87 -16.67 -1.28
C GLY A 82 -6.75 -15.66 -0.56
N ASP A 83 -6.58 -15.56 0.76
CA ASP A 83 -7.32 -14.59 1.56
C ASP A 83 -6.87 -13.17 1.22
N VAL A 84 -7.79 -12.22 1.22
CA VAL A 84 -7.51 -10.79 1.02
C VAL A 84 -8.02 -10.03 2.23
N THR A 85 -7.12 -9.30 2.88
CA THR A 85 -7.45 -8.42 4.00
C THR A 85 -7.06 -6.99 3.65
N THR A 86 -7.71 -6.03 4.28
CA THR A 86 -7.44 -4.62 4.07
C THR A 86 -7.10 -3.95 5.39
N GLU A 87 -6.20 -2.98 5.35
CA GLU A 87 -5.79 -2.24 6.53
C GLU A 87 -5.35 -0.84 6.13
N PHE A 88 -5.71 0.16 6.93
CA PHE A 88 -5.13 1.49 6.78
C PHE A 88 -4.55 1.98 8.11
N VAL A 89 -3.52 2.79 8.02
CA VAL A 89 -2.87 3.42 9.17
C VAL A 89 -2.56 4.87 8.83
N PHE A 90 -2.34 5.68 9.85
CA PHE A 90 -1.88 7.06 9.71
C PHE A 90 -0.38 7.10 9.96
N GLY A 91 0.35 7.83 9.13
CA GLY A 91 1.78 8.01 9.34
C GLY A 91 2.51 8.31 8.04
N LYS A 92 3.81 8.06 8.06
CA LYS A 92 4.65 8.22 6.87
C LYS A 92 4.67 6.89 6.10
N PRO A 93 4.33 6.91 4.81
CA PRO A 93 4.19 5.67 4.04
C PRO A 93 5.38 4.73 4.14
N SER A 94 6.60 5.22 3.94
CA SER A 94 7.78 4.34 3.95
C SER A 94 8.00 3.66 5.30
N ARG A 95 7.76 4.38 6.38
CA ARG A 95 7.91 3.84 7.72
C ARG A 95 6.84 2.80 8.04
N GLU A 96 5.58 3.17 7.80
CA GLU A 96 4.45 2.30 8.14
C GLU A 96 4.44 1.03 7.32
N ILE A 97 4.85 1.10 6.04
CA ILE A 97 4.97 -0.09 5.20
C ILE A 97 6.05 -1.03 5.75
N SER A 98 7.22 -0.49 6.07
CA SER A 98 8.32 -1.30 6.59
C SER A 98 8.01 -1.92 7.95
N ASP A 99 7.43 -1.12 8.85
CA ASP A 99 7.05 -1.59 10.18
C ASP A 99 5.92 -2.62 10.12
N GLY A 100 4.92 -2.36 9.27
CA GLY A 100 3.80 -3.28 9.08
C GLY A 100 4.25 -4.64 8.56
N ALA A 101 5.20 -4.66 7.65
CA ALA A 101 5.74 -5.91 7.13
C ALA A 101 6.40 -6.74 8.24
N GLY A 102 7.13 -6.09 9.15
CA GLY A 102 7.75 -6.80 10.27
C GLY A 102 6.77 -7.26 11.32
N GLU A 103 5.76 -6.44 11.62
CA GLU A 103 4.78 -6.74 12.67
C GLU A 103 3.77 -7.80 12.29
N GLN A 104 3.49 -7.98 11.01
CA GLN A 104 2.42 -8.86 10.53
C GLN A 104 2.92 -10.17 9.92
N ASP A 105 4.17 -10.52 10.13
CA ASP A 105 4.77 -11.74 9.58
C ASP A 105 4.60 -11.84 8.06
N VAL A 106 4.85 -10.74 7.37
CA VAL A 106 4.81 -10.66 5.91
C VAL A 106 6.08 -11.30 5.34
N ASP A 107 5.94 -12.06 4.27
CA ASP A 107 7.07 -12.70 3.60
C ASP A 107 7.64 -11.86 2.46
N LEU A 108 6.83 -10.97 1.90
CA LEU A 108 7.19 -10.20 0.72
C LEU A 108 6.35 -8.92 0.65
N ILE A 109 6.96 -7.83 0.23
CA ILE A 109 6.23 -6.61 -0.14
C ILE A 109 6.21 -6.53 -1.66
N VAL A 110 5.05 -6.29 -2.25
CA VAL A 110 4.91 -5.99 -3.69
C VAL A 110 4.31 -4.60 -3.80
N MET A 111 5.04 -3.67 -4.37
CA MET A 111 4.60 -2.27 -4.43
C MET A 111 4.95 -1.62 -5.76
N GLY A 112 4.26 -0.53 -6.08
CA GLY A 112 4.59 0.29 -7.24
C GLY A 112 5.85 1.11 -7.01
N SER A 113 6.53 1.45 -8.09
CA SER A 113 7.76 2.25 -8.03
C SER A 113 7.51 3.71 -7.65
N HIS A 114 6.27 4.20 -7.86
CA HIS A 114 5.87 5.56 -7.54
C HIS A 114 4.37 5.58 -7.24
N GLY A 115 3.91 6.67 -6.64
CA GLY A 115 2.49 6.82 -6.29
C GLY A 115 1.78 7.85 -7.15
N ARG A 116 0.82 8.54 -6.55
CA ARG A 116 -0.04 9.52 -7.22
C ARG A 116 0.71 10.75 -7.74
N THR A 117 1.93 11.00 -7.27
CA THR A 117 2.71 12.18 -7.66
C THR A 117 3.25 12.13 -9.08
N GLY A 118 3.09 11.01 -9.78
CA GLY A 118 3.33 10.96 -11.22
C GLY A 118 4.78 11.00 -11.66
N LEU A 119 5.69 10.44 -10.88
CA LEU A 119 7.09 10.33 -11.30
C LEU A 119 7.20 9.45 -12.55
N SER A 120 8.24 9.73 -13.35
CA SER A 120 8.56 8.91 -14.51
C SER A 120 8.74 7.45 -14.14
N ARG A 121 8.31 6.53 -15.01
CA ARG A 121 8.49 5.08 -14.83
C ARG A 121 9.96 4.68 -14.72
N VAL A 122 10.87 5.53 -15.22
CA VAL A 122 12.31 5.27 -15.16
C VAL A 122 12.88 5.55 -13.77
N LEU A 123 12.21 6.44 -13.00
CA LEU A 123 12.69 6.84 -11.69
C LEU A 123 11.98 6.05 -10.60
N LEU A 124 12.74 5.70 -9.58
CA LEU A 124 12.21 5.08 -8.39
C LEU A 124 11.71 6.18 -7.45
N GLY A 125 10.44 6.10 -7.02
CA GLY A 125 9.87 7.09 -6.11
C GLY A 125 10.48 7.03 -4.72
N ASN A 126 10.31 8.11 -3.97
CA ASN A 126 10.89 8.23 -2.63
C ASN A 126 10.40 7.14 -1.67
N VAL A 127 9.11 6.81 -1.70
CA VAL A 127 8.56 5.78 -0.82
C VAL A 127 9.18 4.43 -1.13
N ALA A 128 9.18 4.03 -2.42
CA ALA A 128 9.75 2.75 -2.84
C ALA A 128 11.24 2.66 -2.48
N GLN A 129 11.99 3.73 -2.70
CA GLN A 129 13.40 3.78 -2.39
C GLN A 129 13.67 3.57 -0.90
N ARG A 130 12.89 4.24 -0.05
CA ARG A 130 13.05 4.12 1.41
C ARG A 130 12.60 2.75 1.92
N VAL A 131 11.55 2.18 1.33
CA VAL A 131 11.10 0.83 1.69
C VAL A 131 12.19 -0.19 1.34
N LEU A 132 12.80 -0.07 0.16
CA LEU A 132 13.90 -0.96 -0.24
C LEU A 132 15.08 -0.90 0.74
N GLN A 133 15.32 0.26 1.34
CA GLN A 133 16.43 0.44 2.29
C GLN A 133 16.10 -0.09 3.70
N ARG A 134 14.82 -0.13 4.08
CA ARG A 134 14.41 -0.36 5.46
C ARG A 134 13.59 -1.63 5.69
N ALA A 135 13.01 -2.20 4.64
CA ALA A 135 12.11 -3.33 4.80
C ALA A 135 12.83 -4.55 5.39
N PRO A 136 12.19 -5.24 6.35
CA PRO A 136 12.76 -6.45 6.93
C PRO A 136 12.59 -7.69 6.05
N VAL A 137 11.89 -7.56 4.92
CA VAL A 137 11.58 -8.65 4.00
C VAL A 137 11.93 -8.23 2.57
N PRO A 138 12.01 -9.17 1.63
CA PRO A 138 12.21 -8.84 0.22
C PRO A 138 11.10 -7.93 -0.32
N VAL A 139 11.45 -7.11 -1.31
CA VAL A 139 10.53 -6.17 -1.94
C VAL A 139 10.59 -6.33 -3.45
N THR A 140 9.44 -6.56 -4.05
CA THR A 140 9.27 -6.52 -5.50
C THR A 140 8.69 -5.16 -5.87
N VAL A 141 9.36 -4.44 -6.74
CA VAL A 141 8.93 -3.12 -7.19
C VAL A 141 8.44 -3.20 -8.62
N ILE A 142 7.22 -2.74 -8.85
CA ILE A 142 6.57 -2.73 -10.16
C ILE A 142 6.66 -1.32 -10.75
N ARG A 143 7.12 -1.26 -11.97
CA ARG A 143 7.26 0.02 -12.70
C ARG A 143 6.08 0.28 -13.60
#